data_7431cf0814f71c14cfe49efc22d77f37
#
_entry.id   7431cf0814f71c14cfe49efc22d77f37
#
_cell.length_a   1.000
_cell.length_b   1.000
_cell.length_c   1.000
_cell.angle_alpha   90.00
_cell.angle_beta   90.00
_cell.angle_gamma   90.00
#
_symmetry.space_group_name_H-M   'P 1'
#
loop_
_entity.id
_entity.type
_entity.pdbx_description
1 polymer ?
#
loop_
_entity_poly.entity_id
_entity_poly.type
_entity_poly.pdbx_seq_one_letter_code
_entity_poly.pdbx_strand_id
1 'polypeptide(L)'
;LIALSGAKEGEIGLALLNGEESLAEALLAEWQSVFPKRFYLEVQRTSRVNDEEHLHAAVALAERCAVPLVATNDVRFLKQDDFEAHETRVCIGESRTLDDSRRPRNYSDQQYLKTPEEMYELFSDLPEALENTVEIARRCNIEVQLGTYFLPAFPVPDGMTMDDYFRKVSFDGLEERLEVLLPRDTPDYEAKRQVYVDRLNFELDIIIQMGFPGYFLIVMDFIQWAKSNGVPVGPGRGSGAGSLVAYVQKITDLDPLAYDLLFERFLNPERVSMPD
;
A
#
# COMPACT_ATOMS: atom_id res chain seq x y z
N LEU A 1 -15.96 5.17 -4.28
CA LEU A 1 -14.98 5.07 -5.35
C LEU A 1 -15.64 5.23 -6.72
N ILE A 2 -14.88 5.77 -7.68
CA ILE A 2 -15.19 5.80 -9.11
C ILE A 2 -14.08 5.00 -9.78
N ALA A 3 -14.41 4.18 -10.78
CA ALA A 3 -13.45 3.40 -11.53
C ALA A 3 -13.46 3.80 -13.01
N LEU A 4 -12.29 3.79 -13.62
CA LEU A 4 -12.07 4.01 -15.05
C LEU A 4 -11.52 2.73 -15.66
N SER A 5 -11.79 2.49 -16.96
CA SER A 5 -11.44 1.22 -17.61
C SER A 5 -9.95 1.01 -17.86
N GLY A 6 -9.10 2.03 -17.68
CA GLY A 6 -7.66 1.93 -17.97
C GLY A 6 -7.32 2.09 -19.45
N ALA A 7 -8.23 2.65 -20.25
CA ALA A 7 -8.09 2.88 -21.68
C ALA A 7 -7.63 1.60 -22.43
N LYS A 8 -6.74 1.72 -23.40
CA LYS A 8 -6.25 0.60 -24.21
C LYS A 8 -5.40 -0.42 -23.45
N GLU A 9 -4.89 -0.07 -22.28
CA GLU A 9 -4.06 -0.95 -21.45
C GLU A 9 -4.87 -1.75 -20.42
N GLY A 10 -6.13 -1.33 -20.18
CA GLY A 10 -7.07 -2.08 -19.35
C GLY A 10 -7.62 -3.32 -20.04
N GLU A 11 -8.16 -4.26 -19.28
CA GLU A 11 -8.64 -5.55 -19.82
C GLU A 11 -9.74 -5.39 -20.87
N ILE A 12 -10.66 -4.42 -20.69
CA ILE A 12 -11.68 -4.10 -21.68
C ILE A 12 -11.03 -3.56 -22.96
N GLY A 13 -10.07 -2.65 -22.84
CA GLY A 13 -9.36 -2.07 -23.97
C GLY A 13 -8.55 -3.11 -24.75
N LEU A 14 -7.90 -4.03 -24.05
CA LEU A 14 -7.18 -5.14 -24.67
C LEU A 14 -8.14 -6.06 -25.44
N ALA A 15 -9.29 -6.41 -24.86
CA ALA A 15 -10.31 -7.23 -25.53
C ALA A 15 -10.83 -6.54 -26.82
N LEU A 16 -11.08 -5.22 -26.76
CA LEU A 16 -11.51 -4.45 -27.93
C LEU A 16 -10.46 -4.45 -29.05
N LEU A 17 -9.19 -4.20 -28.70
CA LEU A 17 -8.10 -4.19 -29.69
C LEU A 17 -7.81 -5.56 -30.30
N ASN A 18 -8.14 -6.65 -29.59
CA ASN A 18 -8.05 -8.01 -30.09
C ASN A 18 -9.28 -8.42 -30.90
N GLY A 19 -10.31 -7.58 -31.04
CA GLY A 19 -11.57 -7.91 -31.73
C GLY A 19 -12.48 -8.85 -30.95
N GLU A 20 -12.28 -8.96 -29.62
CA GLU A 20 -13.04 -9.86 -28.72
C GLU A 20 -14.23 -9.10 -28.10
N GLU A 21 -15.16 -8.60 -28.94
CA GLU A 21 -16.27 -7.73 -28.51
C GLU A 21 -17.13 -8.35 -27.40
N SER A 22 -17.47 -9.65 -27.52
CA SER A 22 -18.29 -10.34 -26.51
C SER A 22 -17.57 -10.41 -25.13
N LEU A 23 -16.25 -10.56 -25.13
CA LEU A 23 -15.46 -10.53 -23.91
C LEU A 23 -15.45 -9.12 -23.30
N ALA A 24 -15.26 -8.09 -24.14
CA ALA A 24 -15.30 -6.69 -23.69
C ALA A 24 -16.64 -6.34 -23.05
N GLU A 25 -17.77 -6.77 -23.61
CA GLU A 25 -19.11 -6.59 -23.04
C GLU A 25 -19.29 -7.34 -21.72
N ALA A 26 -18.79 -8.57 -21.61
CA ALA A 26 -18.87 -9.34 -20.36
C ALA A 26 -18.05 -8.71 -19.23
N LEU A 27 -16.82 -8.28 -19.51
CA LEU A 27 -15.96 -7.56 -18.56
C LEU A 27 -16.60 -6.23 -18.12
N LEU A 28 -17.16 -5.49 -19.07
CA LEU A 28 -17.86 -4.25 -18.77
C LEU A 28 -19.06 -4.47 -17.83
N ALA A 29 -19.86 -5.53 -18.08
CA ALA A 29 -20.99 -5.87 -17.22
C ALA A 29 -20.55 -6.24 -15.79
N GLU A 30 -19.42 -6.94 -15.65
CA GLU A 30 -18.83 -7.26 -14.36
C GLU A 30 -18.44 -5.98 -13.60
N TRP A 31 -17.68 -5.07 -14.23
CA TRP A 31 -17.31 -3.80 -13.62
C TRP A 31 -18.51 -2.94 -13.25
N GLN A 32 -19.55 -2.87 -14.09
CA GLN A 32 -20.77 -2.15 -13.78
C GLN A 32 -21.52 -2.74 -12.57
N SER A 33 -21.43 -4.05 -12.36
CA SER A 33 -22.03 -4.71 -11.19
C SER A 33 -21.36 -4.31 -9.89
N VAL A 34 -20.04 -4.12 -9.92
CA VAL A 34 -19.23 -3.69 -8.75
C VAL A 34 -19.31 -2.17 -8.53
N PHE A 35 -19.34 -1.40 -9.61
CA PHE A 35 -19.38 0.08 -9.58
C PHE A 35 -20.64 0.65 -10.23
N PRO A 36 -21.85 0.37 -9.74
CA PRO A 36 -23.08 0.81 -10.38
C PRO A 36 -23.12 2.34 -10.48
N LYS A 37 -23.25 2.88 -11.71
CA LYS A 37 -23.23 4.32 -12.02
C LYS A 37 -21.92 5.05 -11.62
N ARG A 38 -20.83 4.31 -11.47
CA ARG A 38 -19.52 4.85 -11.06
C ARG A 38 -18.37 4.25 -11.88
N PHE A 39 -18.67 3.66 -13.01
CA PHE A 39 -17.71 3.13 -13.96
C PHE A 39 -17.79 3.94 -15.25
N TYR A 40 -16.63 4.30 -15.81
CA TYR A 40 -16.48 5.03 -17.05
C TYR A 40 -15.52 4.30 -18.00
N LEU A 41 -15.85 4.26 -19.27
CA LEU A 41 -14.91 3.85 -20.29
C LEU A 41 -13.97 5.04 -20.55
N GLU A 42 -12.68 4.80 -20.37
CA GLU A 42 -11.63 5.81 -20.50
C GLU A 42 -11.11 5.84 -21.93
N VAL A 43 -10.99 7.02 -22.51
CA VAL A 43 -10.42 7.24 -23.83
C VAL A 43 -9.27 8.24 -23.79
N GLN A 44 -8.26 8.01 -24.63
CA GLN A 44 -7.02 8.77 -24.65
C GLN A 44 -6.60 9.11 -26.07
N ARG A 45 -5.93 10.27 -26.26
CA ARG A 45 -5.27 10.71 -27.49
C ARG A 45 -3.87 11.20 -27.14
N THR A 46 -2.95 10.28 -27.01
CA THR A 46 -1.57 10.56 -26.58
C THR A 46 -0.56 10.33 -27.72
N SER A 47 -1.02 10.18 -28.96
CA SER A 47 -0.19 9.85 -30.13
C SER A 47 0.57 8.52 -30.01
N ARG A 48 0.13 7.61 -29.14
CA ARG A 48 0.65 6.26 -29.05
C ARG A 48 -0.08 5.34 -30.02
N VAL A 49 0.58 4.25 -30.37
CA VAL A 49 -0.01 3.21 -31.23
C VAL A 49 -1.34 2.71 -30.65
N ASN A 50 -2.34 2.51 -31.52
CA ASN A 50 -3.68 2.03 -31.21
C ASN A 50 -4.57 2.98 -30.37
N ASP A 51 -4.17 4.23 -30.11
CA ASP A 51 -5.02 5.17 -29.36
C ASP A 51 -6.36 5.40 -30.07
N GLU A 52 -6.34 5.75 -31.37
CA GLU A 52 -7.55 6.02 -32.15
C GLU A 52 -8.38 4.75 -32.42
N GLU A 53 -7.73 3.62 -32.68
CA GLU A 53 -8.42 2.33 -32.85
C GLU A 53 -9.20 1.94 -31.59
N HIS A 54 -8.54 2.03 -30.43
CA HIS A 54 -9.18 1.82 -29.15
C HIS A 54 -10.32 2.81 -28.89
N LEU A 55 -10.10 4.12 -29.16
CA LEU A 55 -11.09 5.16 -28.93
C LEU A 55 -12.39 4.85 -29.71
N HIS A 56 -12.28 4.55 -31.02
CA HIS A 56 -13.45 4.22 -31.83
C HIS A 56 -14.19 2.97 -31.33
N ALA A 57 -13.45 1.93 -30.94
CA ALA A 57 -14.05 0.72 -30.38
C ALA A 57 -14.72 0.97 -29.01
N ALA A 58 -14.11 1.79 -28.15
CA ALA A 58 -14.66 2.17 -26.86
C ALA A 58 -15.92 3.03 -27.00
N VAL A 59 -15.97 3.96 -27.96
CA VAL A 59 -17.17 4.76 -28.26
C VAL A 59 -18.31 3.83 -28.71
N ALA A 60 -18.05 2.91 -29.64
CA ALA A 60 -19.06 1.97 -30.11
C ALA A 60 -19.59 1.06 -28.98
N LEU A 61 -18.72 0.61 -28.07
CA LEU A 61 -19.09 -0.16 -26.87
C LEU A 61 -19.93 0.70 -25.90
N ALA A 62 -19.50 1.95 -25.65
CA ALA A 62 -20.21 2.89 -24.80
C ALA A 62 -21.66 3.13 -25.25
N GLU A 63 -21.86 3.32 -26.56
CA GLU A 63 -23.20 3.51 -27.15
C GLU A 63 -24.07 2.25 -26.99
N ARG A 64 -23.54 1.07 -27.31
CA ARG A 64 -24.28 -0.19 -27.17
C ARG A 64 -24.69 -0.52 -25.74
N CYS A 65 -23.82 -0.24 -24.79
CA CYS A 65 -24.03 -0.61 -23.38
C CYS A 65 -24.52 0.53 -22.50
N ALA A 66 -24.74 1.73 -23.05
CA ALA A 66 -25.15 2.94 -22.33
C ALA A 66 -24.24 3.27 -21.15
N VAL A 67 -22.93 3.27 -21.36
CA VAL A 67 -21.89 3.58 -20.36
C VAL A 67 -21.23 4.91 -20.68
N PRO A 68 -21.02 5.80 -19.71
CA PRO A 68 -20.37 7.07 -19.97
C PRO A 68 -18.89 6.92 -20.32
N LEU A 69 -18.42 7.78 -21.22
CA LEU A 69 -17.01 7.95 -21.57
C LEU A 69 -16.36 9.01 -20.69
N VAL A 70 -15.06 8.92 -20.52
CA VAL A 70 -14.24 10.00 -19.92
C VAL A 70 -12.92 10.14 -20.69
N ALA A 71 -12.57 11.38 -21.03
CA ALA A 71 -11.30 11.69 -21.68
C ALA A 71 -10.20 11.92 -20.66
N THR A 72 -9.07 11.24 -20.82
CA THR A 72 -7.87 11.47 -20.01
C THR A 72 -6.63 11.64 -20.89
N ASN A 73 -5.51 12.05 -20.31
CA ASN A 73 -4.25 12.24 -21.07
C ASN A 73 -3.09 11.38 -20.55
N ASP A 74 -3.32 10.44 -19.64
CA ASP A 74 -2.26 9.61 -19.03
C ASP A 74 -1.00 10.43 -18.70
N VAL A 75 -1.18 11.51 -17.93
CA VAL A 75 -0.15 12.51 -17.64
C VAL A 75 1.03 11.89 -16.91
N ARG A 76 2.24 12.04 -17.46
CA ARG A 76 3.50 11.53 -16.93
C ARG A 76 4.49 12.62 -16.51
N PHE A 77 4.35 13.83 -17.07
CA PHE A 77 5.20 14.99 -16.82
C PHE A 77 4.41 16.28 -16.99
N LEU A 78 4.97 17.41 -16.53
CA LEU A 78 4.24 18.68 -16.50
C LEU A 78 4.24 19.42 -17.84
N LYS A 79 5.37 19.44 -18.54
CA LYS A 79 5.53 20.15 -19.81
C LYS A 79 6.01 19.18 -20.88
N GLN A 80 5.67 19.46 -22.14
CA GLN A 80 6.08 18.63 -23.27
C GLN A 80 7.60 18.47 -23.34
N ASP A 81 8.36 19.51 -23.05
CA ASP A 81 9.84 19.51 -23.05
C ASP A 81 10.45 18.59 -21.96
N ASP A 82 9.65 18.16 -20.96
CA ASP A 82 10.11 17.25 -19.90
C ASP A 82 10.16 15.78 -20.37
N PHE A 83 9.77 15.50 -21.61
CA PHE A 83 9.68 14.13 -22.14
C PHE A 83 11.01 13.37 -22.07
N GLU A 84 12.12 14.00 -22.45
CA GLU A 84 13.44 13.35 -22.38
C GLU A 84 13.86 13.03 -20.95
N ALA A 85 13.55 13.91 -20.00
CA ALA A 85 13.80 13.67 -18.57
C ALA A 85 12.96 12.50 -18.06
N HIS A 86 11.70 12.38 -18.49
CA HIS A 86 10.85 11.23 -18.18
C HIS A 86 11.42 9.93 -18.77
N GLU A 87 11.82 9.90 -20.04
CA GLU A 87 12.44 8.74 -20.68
C GLU A 87 13.74 8.32 -19.97
N THR A 88 14.53 9.30 -19.50
CA THR A 88 15.73 9.03 -18.69
C THR A 88 15.36 8.33 -17.38
N ARG A 89 14.32 8.79 -16.69
CA ARG A 89 13.83 8.16 -15.46
C ARG A 89 13.36 6.73 -15.69
N VAL A 90 12.64 6.49 -16.79
CA VAL A 90 12.20 5.14 -17.19
C VAL A 90 13.41 4.23 -17.44
N CYS A 91 14.42 4.73 -18.18
CA CYS A 91 15.65 3.99 -18.43
C CYS A 91 16.37 3.59 -17.14
N ILE A 92 16.46 4.50 -16.16
CA ILE A 92 17.04 4.21 -14.83
C ILE A 92 16.28 3.07 -14.14
N GLY A 93 14.93 3.14 -14.15
CA GLY A 93 14.09 2.09 -13.55
C GLY A 93 14.23 0.73 -14.23
N GLU A 94 14.45 0.70 -15.55
CA GLU A 94 14.62 -0.51 -16.36
C GLU A 94 16.07 -0.99 -16.48
N SER A 95 17.03 -0.29 -15.85
CA SER A 95 18.48 -0.55 -15.98
C SER A 95 18.95 -0.51 -17.44
N ARG A 96 18.52 0.51 -18.18
CA ARG A 96 18.84 0.76 -19.60
C ARG A 96 19.42 2.16 -19.78
N THR A 97 19.87 2.43 -21.01
CA THR A 97 20.28 3.78 -21.45
C THR A 97 19.36 4.30 -22.55
N LEU A 98 19.33 5.62 -22.75
CA LEU A 98 18.53 6.24 -23.82
C LEU A 98 18.91 5.74 -25.21
N ASP A 99 20.18 5.39 -25.43
CA ASP A 99 20.71 4.91 -26.71
C ASP A 99 20.49 3.41 -26.94
N ASP A 100 19.97 2.65 -25.96
CA ASP A 100 19.66 1.23 -26.16
C ASP A 100 18.49 1.07 -27.15
N SER A 101 18.80 0.56 -28.34
CA SER A 101 17.82 0.37 -29.41
C SER A 101 16.77 -0.70 -29.07
N ARG A 102 16.99 -1.52 -28.05
CA ARG A 102 16.07 -2.59 -27.59
C ARG A 102 15.11 -2.12 -26.52
N ARG A 103 15.25 -0.86 -26.04
CA ARG A 103 14.33 -0.35 -25.02
C ARG A 103 12.93 -0.20 -25.58
N PRO A 104 11.88 -0.57 -24.82
CA PRO A 104 10.52 -0.27 -25.23
C PRO A 104 10.29 1.24 -25.22
N ARG A 105 9.52 1.73 -26.21
CA ARG A 105 9.12 3.14 -26.31
C ARG A 105 7.62 3.25 -26.09
N ASN A 106 7.24 3.14 -24.82
CA ASN A 106 5.83 3.05 -24.43
C ASN A 106 5.17 4.42 -24.21
N TYR A 107 5.96 5.49 -24.22
CA TYR A 107 5.50 6.84 -23.93
C TYR A 107 5.66 7.76 -25.14
N SER A 108 4.92 8.85 -25.13
CA SER A 108 5.00 9.92 -26.12
C SER A 108 5.19 11.28 -25.43
N ASP A 109 5.66 12.28 -26.18
CA ASP A 109 5.76 13.66 -25.73
C ASP A 109 4.40 14.33 -25.50
N GLN A 110 3.29 13.65 -25.87
CA GLN A 110 1.92 14.14 -25.71
C GLN A 110 1.33 13.83 -24.31
N GLN A 111 2.05 13.10 -23.46
CA GLN A 111 1.59 12.74 -22.12
C GLN A 111 1.96 13.79 -21.05
N TYR A 112 1.96 15.06 -21.42
CA TYR A 112 2.13 16.18 -20.50
C TYR A 112 0.79 16.69 -19.95
N LEU A 113 0.84 17.50 -18.89
CA LEU A 113 -0.34 18.11 -18.31
C LEU A 113 -0.87 19.21 -19.26
N LYS A 114 -1.81 18.82 -20.12
CA LYS A 114 -2.45 19.72 -21.09
C LYS A 114 -3.37 20.72 -20.39
N THR A 115 -3.49 21.89 -20.98
CA THR A 115 -4.50 22.88 -20.55
C THR A 115 -5.91 22.42 -20.90
N PRO A 116 -6.95 22.99 -20.26
CA PRO A 116 -8.34 22.71 -20.64
C PRO A 116 -8.60 22.98 -22.13
N GLU A 117 -8.06 24.06 -22.67
CA GLU A 117 -8.22 24.44 -24.07
C GLU A 117 -7.63 23.39 -25.01
N GLU A 118 -6.41 22.91 -24.74
CA GLU A 118 -5.78 21.84 -25.51
C GLU A 118 -6.60 20.53 -25.45
N MET A 119 -7.16 20.20 -24.29
CA MET A 119 -8.04 19.04 -24.17
C MET A 119 -9.36 19.22 -24.92
N TYR A 120 -9.96 20.42 -24.91
CA TYR A 120 -11.16 20.73 -25.70
C TYR A 120 -10.91 20.65 -27.21
N GLU A 121 -9.76 21.11 -27.69
CA GLU A 121 -9.39 20.97 -29.10
C GLU A 121 -9.19 19.49 -29.46
N LEU A 122 -8.47 18.75 -28.62
CA LEU A 122 -8.12 17.34 -28.85
C LEU A 122 -9.34 16.40 -28.91
N PHE A 123 -10.37 16.68 -28.11
CA PHE A 123 -11.59 15.88 -28.00
C PHE A 123 -12.85 16.67 -28.46
N SER A 124 -12.69 17.60 -29.40
CA SER A 124 -13.79 18.42 -29.90
C SER A 124 -14.94 17.64 -30.52
N ASP A 125 -14.70 16.40 -30.94
CA ASP A 125 -15.65 15.43 -31.45
C ASP A 125 -16.35 14.59 -30.37
N LEU A 126 -15.88 14.64 -29.11
CA LEU A 126 -16.41 13.90 -27.97
C LEU A 126 -16.61 14.81 -26.73
N PRO A 127 -17.43 15.87 -26.84
CA PRO A 127 -17.58 16.85 -25.76
C PRO A 127 -18.09 16.26 -24.45
N GLU A 128 -18.96 15.24 -24.50
CA GLU A 128 -19.49 14.55 -23.31
C GLU A 128 -18.39 13.83 -22.51
N ALA A 129 -17.34 13.32 -23.17
CA ALA A 129 -16.22 12.70 -22.48
C ALA A 129 -15.39 13.72 -21.67
N LEU A 130 -15.36 14.99 -22.10
CA LEU A 130 -14.76 16.10 -21.35
C LEU A 130 -15.67 16.59 -20.23
N GLU A 131 -16.97 16.73 -20.47
CA GLU A 131 -17.94 17.10 -19.43
C GLU A 131 -17.93 16.13 -18.27
N ASN A 132 -17.78 14.84 -18.54
CA ASN A 132 -17.66 13.80 -17.52
C ASN A 132 -16.42 13.95 -16.63
N THR A 133 -15.34 14.60 -17.09
CA THR A 133 -14.18 14.90 -16.22
C THR A 133 -14.56 15.84 -15.09
N VAL A 134 -15.36 16.86 -15.40
CA VAL A 134 -15.88 17.84 -14.43
C VAL A 134 -16.88 17.19 -13.49
N GLU A 135 -17.76 16.32 -14.03
CA GLU A 135 -18.72 15.59 -13.21
C GLU A 135 -18.02 14.63 -12.22
N ILE A 136 -16.98 13.94 -12.64
CA ILE A 136 -16.13 13.11 -11.76
C ILE A 136 -15.49 13.98 -10.67
N ALA A 137 -14.91 15.11 -11.04
CA ALA A 137 -14.29 16.02 -10.07
C ALA A 137 -15.29 16.51 -9.00
N ARG A 138 -16.52 16.86 -9.39
CA ARG A 138 -17.58 17.26 -8.46
C ARG A 138 -18.03 16.15 -7.52
N ARG A 139 -17.88 14.89 -7.92
CA ARG A 139 -18.22 13.71 -7.12
C ARG A 139 -17.09 13.28 -6.19
N CYS A 140 -15.85 13.74 -6.41
CA CYS A 140 -14.68 13.45 -5.60
C CYS A 140 -14.53 14.52 -4.51
N ASN A 141 -15.15 14.30 -3.36
CA ASN A 141 -15.21 15.25 -2.24
C ASN A 141 -14.76 14.64 -0.90
N ILE A 142 -13.89 13.64 -0.93
CA ILE A 142 -13.36 13.02 0.28
C ILE A 142 -12.28 13.90 0.90
N GLU A 143 -12.36 14.10 2.20
CA GLU A 143 -11.29 14.70 2.99
C GLU A 143 -10.46 13.59 3.64
N VAL A 144 -9.14 13.61 3.40
CA VAL A 144 -8.21 12.68 4.03
C VAL A 144 -7.75 13.26 5.35
N GLN A 145 -8.09 12.58 6.45
CA GLN A 145 -7.60 12.96 7.77
C GLN A 145 -6.12 12.58 7.90
N LEU A 146 -5.25 13.59 7.91
CA LEU A 146 -3.81 13.40 8.10
C LEU A 146 -3.45 13.52 9.59
N GLY A 147 -2.37 12.82 9.99
CA GLY A 147 -1.85 12.90 11.36
C GLY A 147 -2.66 12.14 12.41
N THR A 148 -3.64 11.34 12.00
CA THR A 148 -4.41 10.46 12.90
C THR A 148 -4.13 9.00 12.57
N TYR A 149 -3.70 8.23 13.57
CA TYR A 149 -3.49 6.79 13.42
C TYR A 149 -4.80 6.04 13.67
N PHE A 150 -5.23 5.27 12.69
CA PHE A 150 -6.41 4.40 12.77
C PHE A 150 -5.96 2.94 12.91
N LEU A 151 -5.71 2.53 14.14
CA LEU A 151 -5.41 1.12 14.41
C LEU A 151 -6.70 0.35 14.69
N PRO A 152 -6.82 -0.90 14.17
CA PRO A 152 -7.91 -1.77 14.57
C PRO A 152 -7.90 -2.01 16.08
N ALA A 153 -9.08 -2.14 16.69
CA ALA A 153 -9.17 -2.57 18.08
C ALA A 153 -8.82 -4.08 18.15
N PHE A 154 -7.75 -4.39 18.86
CA PHE A 154 -7.41 -5.80 19.10
C PHE A 154 -8.39 -6.40 20.12
N PRO A 155 -8.96 -7.60 19.85
CA PRO A 155 -9.87 -8.25 20.79
C PRO A 155 -9.10 -8.70 22.03
N VAL A 156 -9.51 -8.21 23.21
CA VAL A 156 -8.95 -8.63 24.49
C VAL A 156 -9.96 -9.48 25.25
N PRO A 157 -9.54 -10.39 26.16
CA PRO A 157 -10.44 -11.19 27.00
C PRO A 157 -11.35 -10.32 27.85
N ASP A 158 -12.57 -10.83 28.14
CA ASP A 158 -13.54 -10.14 28.98
C ASP A 158 -12.95 -9.77 30.35
N GLY A 159 -13.18 -8.54 30.77
CA GLY A 159 -12.72 -8.01 32.06
C GLY A 159 -11.27 -7.52 32.08
N MET A 160 -10.56 -7.53 30.95
CA MET A 160 -9.20 -6.97 30.85
C MET A 160 -9.19 -5.71 29.99
N THR A 161 -8.32 -4.76 30.36
CA THR A 161 -7.98 -3.64 29.46
C THR A 161 -6.95 -4.09 28.43
N MET A 162 -6.78 -3.31 27.35
CA MET A 162 -5.73 -3.53 26.35
C MET A 162 -4.33 -3.57 26.99
N ASP A 163 -4.08 -2.63 27.91
CA ASP A 163 -2.80 -2.49 28.60
C ASP A 163 -2.53 -3.67 29.53
N ASP A 164 -3.53 -4.13 30.28
CA ASP A 164 -3.39 -5.28 31.16
C ASP A 164 -3.12 -6.58 30.35
N TYR A 165 -3.84 -6.75 29.27
CA TYR A 165 -3.61 -7.90 28.38
C TYR A 165 -2.23 -7.86 27.73
N PHE A 166 -1.81 -6.69 27.25
CA PHE A 166 -0.49 -6.48 26.69
C PHE A 166 0.64 -6.80 27.68
N ARG A 167 0.52 -6.32 28.93
CA ARG A 167 1.46 -6.70 30.00
C ARG A 167 1.45 -8.20 30.25
N LYS A 168 0.25 -8.80 30.39
CA LYS A 168 0.11 -10.21 30.68
C LYS A 168 0.81 -11.08 29.63
N VAL A 169 0.51 -10.89 28.32
CA VAL A 169 1.11 -11.72 27.26
C VAL A 169 2.61 -11.52 27.15
N SER A 170 3.10 -10.31 27.46
CA SER A 170 4.54 -10.03 27.46
C SER A 170 5.26 -10.73 28.62
N PHE A 171 4.69 -10.76 29.82
CA PHE A 171 5.26 -11.50 30.95
C PHE A 171 5.16 -13.00 30.76
N ASP A 172 4.05 -13.53 30.25
CA ASP A 172 3.90 -14.94 29.91
C ASP A 172 4.99 -15.35 28.91
N GLY A 173 5.20 -14.54 27.87
CA GLY A 173 6.27 -14.77 26.88
C GLY A 173 7.68 -14.63 27.44
N LEU A 174 7.91 -13.76 28.43
CA LEU A 174 9.20 -13.68 29.12
C LEU A 174 9.52 -14.97 29.88
N GLU A 175 8.58 -15.51 30.63
CA GLU A 175 8.81 -16.78 31.35
C GLU A 175 9.12 -17.92 30.37
N GLU A 176 8.40 -18.00 29.23
CA GLU A 176 8.71 -19.00 28.19
C GLU A 176 10.14 -18.85 27.61
N ARG A 177 10.58 -17.61 27.34
CA ARG A 177 11.94 -17.37 26.84
C ARG A 177 13.01 -17.69 27.87
N LEU A 178 12.76 -17.35 29.14
CA LEU A 178 13.71 -17.60 30.24
C LEU A 178 13.89 -19.08 30.54
N GLU A 179 12.92 -19.94 30.31
CA GLU A 179 13.09 -21.40 30.43
C GLU A 179 14.24 -21.93 29.57
N VAL A 180 14.48 -21.31 28.43
CA VAL A 180 15.56 -21.70 27.49
C VAL A 180 16.83 -20.90 27.72
N LEU A 181 16.70 -19.57 27.92
CA LEU A 181 17.85 -18.66 28.00
C LEU A 181 18.57 -18.74 29.35
N LEU A 182 17.82 -18.97 30.42
CA LEU A 182 18.31 -18.89 31.78
C LEU A 182 17.76 -20.08 32.60
N PRO A 183 18.37 -21.27 32.50
CA PRO A 183 17.98 -22.43 33.31
C PRO A 183 18.01 -22.09 34.80
N ARG A 184 17.06 -22.64 35.57
CA ARG A 184 16.87 -22.29 37.00
C ARG A 184 18.06 -22.64 37.91
N ASP A 185 18.96 -23.53 37.46
CA ASP A 185 20.20 -23.90 38.13
C ASP A 185 21.37 -22.96 37.78
N THR A 186 21.13 -21.93 36.98
CA THR A 186 22.15 -20.94 36.64
C THR A 186 22.57 -20.13 37.88
N PRO A 187 23.88 -19.94 38.12
CA PRO A 187 24.34 -19.07 39.18
C PRO A 187 23.75 -17.67 39.04
N ASP A 188 23.30 -17.10 40.17
CA ASP A 188 22.67 -15.78 40.24
C ASP A 188 21.39 -15.64 39.38
N TYR A 189 20.62 -16.73 39.24
CA TYR A 189 19.39 -16.78 38.44
C TYR A 189 18.48 -15.59 38.69
N GLU A 190 18.15 -15.30 39.96
CA GLU A 190 17.22 -14.21 40.32
C GLU A 190 17.75 -12.83 39.88
N ALA A 191 19.05 -12.58 40.06
CA ALA A 191 19.66 -11.33 39.65
C ALA A 191 19.63 -11.17 38.11
N LYS A 192 19.94 -12.23 37.37
CA LYS A 192 19.89 -12.22 35.90
C LYS A 192 18.46 -12.08 35.38
N ARG A 193 17.50 -12.80 35.98
CA ARG A 193 16.09 -12.66 35.65
C ARG A 193 15.58 -11.24 35.87
N GLN A 194 16.02 -10.61 36.99
CA GLN A 194 15.61 -9.24 37.31
C GLN A 194 16.00 -8.23 36.21
N VAL A 195 17.13 -8.40 35.56
CA VAL A 195 17.55 -7.54 34.43
C VAL A 195 16.54 -7.57 33.29
N TYR A 196 16.03 -8.77 32.95
CA TYR A 196 14.96 -8.91 31.93
C TYR A 196 13.64 -8.28 32.40
N VAL A 197 13.27 -8.49 33.64
CA VAL A 197 12.04 -7.92 34.22
C VAL A 197 12.08 -6.39 34.21
N ASP A 198 13.20 -5.79 34.62
CA ASP A 198 13.36 -4.34 34.66
C ASP A 198 13.31 -3.75 33.25
N ARG A 199 14.00 -4.37 32.29
CA ARG A 199 13.96 -3.96 30.87
C ARG A 199 12.56 -4.12 30.27
N LEU A 200 11.85 -5.22 30.57
CA LEU A 200 10.51 -5.45 30.07
C LEU A 200 9.53 -4.39 30.59
N ASN A 201 9.58 -4.09 31.91
CA ASN A 201 8.73 -3.05 32.49
C ASN A 201 9.01 -1.68 31.86
N PHE A 202 10.26 -1.33 31.70
CA PHE A 202 10.67 -0.07 31.06
C PHE A 202 10.07 0.07 29.65
N GLU A 203 10.20 -0.96 28.80
CA GLU A 203 9.64 -0.94 27.44
C GLU A 203 8.12 -0.92 27.43
N LEU A 204 7.46 -1.72 28.28
CA LEU A 204 6.00 -1.76 28.40
C LEU A 204 5.44 -0.38 28.77
N ASP A 205 6.07 0.32 29.74
CA ASP A 205 5.63 1.65 30.17
C ASP A 205 5.71 2.66 29.02
N ILE A 206 6.79 2.64 28.23
CA ILE A 206 6.96 3.53 27.07
C ILE A 206 5.93 3.21 25.98
N ILE A 207 5.75 1.92 25.63
CA ILE A 207 4.82 1.50 24.59
C ILE A 207 3.38 1.88 24.95
N ILE A 208 2.99 1.68 26.21
CA ILE A 208 1.67 2.04 26.74
C ILE A 208 1.49 3.57 26.71
N GLN A 209 2.47 4.32 27.19
CA GLN A 209 2.43 5.79 27.18
C GLN A 209 2.28 6.35 25.76
N MET A 210 2.91 5.71 24.77
CA MET A 210 2.82 6.12 23.35
C MET A 210 1.53 5.64 22.67
N GLY A 211 0.71 4.80 23.31
CA GLY A 211 -0.57 4.30 22.77
C GLY A 211 -0.44 3.19 21.75
N PHE A 212 0.65 2.42 21.76
CA PHE A 212 0.91 1.35 20.79
C PHE A 212 0.73 -0.11 21.27
N PRO A 213 0.10 -0.43 22.43
CA PRO A 213 -0.14 -1.83 22.81
C PRO A 213 -0.88 -2.63 21.73
N GLY A 214 -1.93 -2.04 21.14
CA GLY A 214 -2.70 -2.68 20.08
C GLY A 214 -1.89 -3.02 18.83
N TYR A 215 -0.94 -2.16 18.45
CA TYR A 215 -0.01 -2.43 17.35
C TYR A 215 0.81 -3.69 17.60
N PHE A 216 1.44 -3.80 18.77
CA PHE A 216 2.26 -4.98 19.12
C PHE A 216 1.42 -6.26 19.17
N LEU A 217 0.21 -6.20 19.74
CA LEU A 217 -0.69 -7.36 19.82
C LEU A 217 -1.14 -7.83 18.43
N ILE A 218 -1.44 -6.91 17.51
CA ILE A 218 -1.79 -7.23 16.12
C ILE A 218 -0.60 -7.89 15.41
N VAL A 219 0.60 -7.33 15.55
CA VAL A 219 1.82 -7.89 14.93
C VAL A 219 2.14 -9.26 15.50
N MET A 220 2.04 -9.42 16.81
CA MET A 220 2.19 -10.71 17.49
C MET A 220 1.23 -11.76 16.93
N ASP A 221 -0.04 -11.41 16.79
CA ASP A 221 -1.09 -12.33 16.35
C ASP A 221 -0.83 -12.87 14.94
N PHE A 222 -0.63 -12.00 13.96
CA PHE A 222 -0.41 -12.48 12.60
C PHE A 222 0.93 -13.23 12.41
N ILE A 223 1.98 -12.85 13.15
CA ILE A 223 3.25 -13.58 13.11
C ILE A 223 3.10 -14.98 13.74
N GLN A 224 2.43 -15.08 14.88
CA GLN A 224 2.19 -16.37 15.51
C GLN A 224 1.26 -17.24 14.68
N TRP A 225 0.24 -16.65 14.06
CA TRP A 225 -0.61 -17.37 13.11
C TRP A 225 0.22 -17.96 11.96
N ALA A 226 1.10 -17.15 11.35
CA ALA A 226 1.97 -17.61 10.26
C ALA A 226 2.86 -18.78 10.70
N LYS A 227 3.58 -18.62 11.83
CA LYS A 227 4.44 -19.68 12.41
C LYS A 227 3.65 -20.96 12.70
N SER A 228 2.44 -20.85 13.24
CA SER A 228 1.58 -22.00 13.60
C SER A 228 0.98 -22.71 12.37
N ASN A 229 0.89 -22.02 11.24
CA ASN A 229 0.35 -22.57 9.99
C ASN A 229 1.46 -22.96 8.98
N GLY A 230 2.70 -23.11 9.45
CA GLY A 230 3.83 -23.56 8.62
C GLY A 230 4.32 -22.53 7.60
N VAL A 231 3.95 -21.26 7.74
CA VAL A 231 4.47 -20.17 6.92
C VAL A 231 5.79 -19.69 7.54
N PRO A 232 6.92 -19.73 6.82
CA PRO A 232 8.21 -19.30 7.33
C PRO A 232 8.21 -17.81 7.67
N VAL A 233 8.67 -17.47 8.89
CA VAL A 233 8.87 -16.09 9.33
C VAL A 233 10.33 -15.91 9.75
N GLY A 234 10.97 -14.87 9.24
CA GLY A 234 12.35 -14.53 9.59
C GLY A 234 12.49 -14.04 11.05
N PRO A 235 13.73 -13.99 11.59
CA PRO A 235 14.00 -13.66 12.99
C PRO A 235 13.73 -12.19 13.36
N GLY A 236 13.32 -11.39 12.41
CA GLY A 236 13.15 -9.95 12.55
C GLY A 236 14.18 -9.15 11.75
N ARG A 237 13.92 -7.86 11.57
CA ARG A 237 14.79 -6.92 10.85
C ARG A 237 14.69 -5.51 11.42
N GLY A 238 15.66 -4.67 11.08
CA GLY A 238 15.66 -3.25 11.44
C GLY A 238 15.74 -3.01 12.94
N SER A 239 15.20 -1.89 13.40
CA SER A 239 15.27 -1.45 14.78
C SER A 239 14.40 -2.25 15.74
N GLY A 240 13.37 -2.94 15.25
CA GLY A 240 12.49 -3.79 16.08
C GLY A 240 13.21 -4.89 16.84
N ALA A 241 14.38 -5.34 16.33
CA ALA A 241 15.24 -6.30 17.04
C ALA A 241 15.77 -5.76 18.39
N GLY A 242 15.73 -4.45 18.63
CA GLY A 242 16.12 -3.82 19.90
C GLY A 242 15.06 -3.88 20.99
N SER A 243 13.85 -4.39 20.69
CA SER A 243 12.75 -4.47 21.67
C SER A 243 12.68 -5.83 22.34
N LEU A 244 12.75 -5.85 23.66
CA LEU A 244 12.49 -7.04 24.47
C LEU A 244 11.02 -7.46 24.40
N VAL A 245 10.09 -6.50 24.35
CA VAL A 245 8.66 -6.79 24.14
C VAL A 245 8.43 -7.53 22.83
N ALA A 246 9.06 -7.10 21.73
CA ALA A 246 8.97 -7.80 20.45
C ALA A 246 9.56 -9.23 20.53
N TYR A 247 10.63 -9.41 21.28
CA TYR A 247 11.25 -10.73 21.48
C TYR A 247 10.38 -11.67 22.30
N VAL A 248 9.85 -11.23 23.43
CA VAL A 248 9.01 -12.07 24.30
C VAL A 248 7.65 -12.38 23.67
N GLN A 249 7.10 -11.49 22.86
CA GLN A 249 5.90 -11.72 22.06
C GLN A 249 6.15 -12.55 20.79
N LYS A 250 7.38 -13.07 20.60
CA LYS A 250 7.77 -13.90 19.44
C LYS A 250 7.63 -13.19 18.07
N ILE A 251 7.60 -11.87 18.08
CA ILE A 251 7.66 -11.02 16.88
C ILE A 251 9.09 -11.11 16.30
N THR A 252 10.10 -11.05 17.17
CA THR A 252 11.50 -11.27 16.81
C THR A 252 12.06 -12.50 17.52
N ASP A 253 13.14 -13.07 16.98
CA ASP A 253 13.82 -14.26 17.55
C ASP A 253 15.26 -13.94 17.98
N LEU A 254 15.59 -12.66 18.17
CA LEU A 254 16.89 -12.19 18.65
C LEU A 254 16.73 -11.55 20.03
N ASP A 255 17.51 -12.05 21.02
CA ASP A 255 17.52 -11.48 22.36
C ASP A 255 18.25 -10.13 22.37
N PRO A 256 17.56 -8.99 22.60
CA PRO A 256 18.20 -7.69 22.54
C PRO A 256 19.20 -7.44 23.66
N LEU A 257 19.10 -8.10 24.81
CA LEU A 257 20.03 -7.92 25.94
C LEU A 257 21.35 -8.65 25.65
N ALA A 258 21.31 -9.81 25.03
CA ALA A 258 22.52 -10.58 24.69
C ALA A 258 23.42 -9.85 23.68
N TYR A 259 22.85 -8.92 22.90
CA TYR A 259 23.55 -8.16 21.87
C TYR A 259 23.62 -6.65 22.14
N ASP A 260 23.33 -6.22 23.37
CA ASP A 260 23.36 -4.81 23.79
C ASP A 260 22.55 -3.87 22.86
N LEU A 261 21.41 -4.33 22.36
CA LEU A 261 20.57 -3.54 21.44
C LEU A 261 19.72 -2.53 22.22
N LEU A 262 19.68 -1.31 21.70
CA LEU A 262 18.97 -0.20 22.32
C LEU A 262 17.51 -0.14 21.84
N PHE A 263 16.58 -0.11 22.80
CA PHE A 263 15.14 0.06 22.54
C PHE A 263 14.81 1.43 21.94
N GLU A 264 15.54 2.47 22.35
CA GLU A 264 15.36 3.85 21.90
C GLU A 264 15.61 4.04 20.39
N ARG A 265 16.28 3.10 19.75
CA ARG A 265 16.41 3.07 18.28
C ARG A 265 15.13 2.62 17.60
N PHE A 266 14.30 1.86 18.27
CA PHE A 266 13.03 1.37 17.78
C PHE A 266 11.88 2.32 18.15
N LEU A 267 11.73 2.64 19.44
CA LEU A 267 10.75 3.59 19.95
C LEU A 267 11.42 4.64 20.83
N ASN A 268 11.16 5.90 20.53
CA ASN A 268 11.65 7.02 21.32
C ASN A 268 10.49 7.99 21.57
N PRO A 269 10.11 8.26 22.83
CA PRO A 269 9.05 9.23 23.18
C PRO A 269 9.26 10.64 22.60
N GLU A 270 10.53 11.02 22.33
CA GLU A 270 10.86 12.30 21.70
C GLU A 270 10.60 12.31 20.18
N ARG A 271 10.47 11.15 19.56
CA ARG A 271 10.10 10.98 18.16
C ARG A 271 8.71 10.38 18.09
N VAL A 272 7.67 11.21 18.03
CA VAL A 272 6.28 10.77 17.91
C VAL A 272 6.03 10.26 16.49
N SER A 273 6.50 9.06 16.18
CA SER A 273 6.15 8.35 14.96
C SER A 273 5.74 6.93 15.31
N MET A 274 4.75 6.41 14.57
CA MET A 274 4.36 5.01 14.68
C MET A 274 5.56 4.12 14.29
N PRO A 275 5.79 3.02 15.02
CA PRO A 275 6.82 2.05 14.62
C PRO A 275 6.49 1.43 13.25
N ASP A 276 7.52 1.18 12.45
CA ASP A 276 7.43 0.55 11.12
C ASP A 276 7.19 -0.96 11.20
#